data_9e19e02002e08a1571bb1d353e959a67
#
_entry.id   9e19e02002e08a1571bb1d353e959a67
#
_cell.length_a   1.000
_cell.length_b   1.000
_cell.length_c   1.000
_cell.angle_alpha   90.00
_cell.angle_beta   90.00
_cell.angle_gamma   90.00
#
_symmetry.space_group_name_H-M   'P 1'
#
loop_
_entity.id
_entity.type
_entity.pdbx_description
1 polymer ?
#
loop_
_entity_poly.entity_id
_entity_poly.type
_entity_poly.pdbx_seq_one_letter_code
_entity_poly.pdbx_strand_id
1 'polypeptide(L)'
;VFKTGSLATAIMSSTCIPGVFMPAQVKARMLVDGAIVENVPVSVLREMGAKVCVGVDLGSGGYRKPESLVEVVLNAFSIAIDRTIHNTRDQADVIIRPSLAGYSLTDSGNSIKLYAEGYRSGIMALDKIRELVEKAGPSSLEVLEQKFKSWLES
;
A
#
# COMPACT_ATOMS: atom_id res chain seq x y z
N VAL A 1 -0.97 12.05 6.98
CA VAL A 1 -1.37 12.05 5.57
C VAL A 1 -0.91 13.34 4.92
N PHE A 2 -0.22 13.25 3.77
CA PHE A 2 0.09 14.39 2.93
C PHE A 2 -1.09 14.67 2.00
N LYS A 3 -1.58 15.91 1.99
CA LYS A 3 -2.62 16.37 1.05
C LYS A 3 -2.06 17.30 -0.02
N THR A 4 -0.89 17.89 0.24
CA THR A 4 -0.19 18.84 -0.63
C THR A 4 1.31 18.74 -0.40
N GLY A 5 2.12 19.12 -1.38
CA GLY A 5 3.57 19.16 -1.28
C GLY A 5 4.27 18.26 -2.28
N SER A 6 5.56 18.01 -2.07
CA SER A 6 6.38 17.17 -2.94
C SER A 6 5.99 15.70 -2.83
N LEU A 7 5.64 15.06 -3.95
CA LEU A 7 5.37 13.63 -4.03
C LEU A 7 6.61 12.80 -3.63
N ALA A 8 7.79 13.20 -4.05
CA ALA A 8 9.05 12.54 -3.69
C ALA A 8 9.25 12.51 -2.16
N THR A 9 9.01 13.66 -1.49
CA THR A 9 9.09 13.74 -0.03
C THR A 9 8.07 12.82 0.65
N ALA A 10 6.85 12.76 0.13
CA ALA A 10 5.79 11.90 0.67
C ALA A 10 6.17 10.41 0.53
N ILE A 11 6.65 9.99 -0.63
CA ILE A 11 7.10 8.61 -0.89
C ILE A 11 8.29 8.26 0.02
N MET A 12 9.33 9.10 0.06
CA MET A 12 10.49 8.87 0.93
C MET A 12 10.10 8.74 2.40
N SER A 13 9.19 9.60 2.87
CA SER A 13 8.73 9.53 4.25
C SER A 13 7.95 8.24 4.53
N SER A 14 7.16 7.78 3.56
CA SER A 14 6.33 6.57 3.66
C SER A 14 7.14 5.27 3.57
N THR A 15 8.41 5.33 3.18
CA THR A 15 9.31 4.17 3.13
C THR A 15 10.34 4.14 4.27
N CYS A 16 10.24 5.07 5.22
CA CYS A 16 11.14 5.11 6.38
C CYS A 16 10.74 4.07 7.43
N ILE A 17 11.06 2.79 7.16
CA ILE A 17 10.79 1.66 8.06
C ILE A 17 11.57 1.84 9.36
N PRO A 18 10.91 1.90 10.53
CA PRO A 18 11.58 2.03 11.82
C PRO A 18 12.56 0.88 12.08
N GLY A 19 13.75 1.25 12.57
CA GLY A 19 14.83 0.29 12.82
C GLY A 19 15.68 -0.05 11.59
N VAL A 20 15.25 0.35 10.37
CA VAL A 20 16.01 0.18 9.11
C VAL A 20 16.46 1.53 8.59
N PHE A 21 15.57 2.51 8.55
CA PHE A 21 15.86 3.85 8.06
C PHE A 21 15.67 4.90 9.15
N MET A 22 16.43 5.98 9.05
CA MET A 22 16.20 7.15 9.88
C MET A 22 14.85 7.78 9.51
N PRO A 23 14.06 8.24 10.49
CA PRO A 23 12.83 8.97 10.22
C PRO A 23 13.07 10.18 9.30
N ALA A 24 12.19 10.38 8.33
CA ALA A 24 12.25 11.55 7.48
C ALA A 24 11.86 12.81 8.27
N GLN A 25 12.69 13.84 8.23
CA GLN A 25 12.36 15.13 8.84
C GLN A 25 11.71 16.04 7.82
N VAL A 26 10.45 16.39 8.02
CA VAL A 26 9.70 17.31 7.16
C VAL A 26 9.17 18.45 8.01
N LYS A 27 9.76 19.62 7.84
CA LYS A 27 9.54 20.80 8.72
C LYS A 27 9.85 20.42 10.19
N ALA A 28 8.91 20.61 11.10
CA ALA A 28 9.05 20.27 12.52
C ALA A 28 8.54 18.83 12.87
N ARG A 29 8.28 17.98 11.88
CA ARG A 29 7.74 16.63 12.09
C ARG A 29 8.76 15.57 11.72
N MET A 30 8.87 14.53 12.53
CA MET A 30 9.54 13.29 12.20
C MET A 30 8.50 12.30 11.67
N LEU A 31 8.76 11.73 10.50
CA LEU A 31 7.85 10.85 9.79
C LEU A 31 8.51 9.48 9.61
N VAL A 32 7.70 8.46 9.74
CA VAL A 32 8.08 7.06 9.54
C VAL A 32 7.09 6.41 8.58
N ASP A 33 7.37 5.16 8.20
CA ASP A 33 6.50 4.36 7.35
C ASP A 33 5.06 4.32 7.89
N GLY A 34 4.11 4.60 7.02
CA GLY A 34 2.69 4.64 7.34
C GLY A 34 2.07 3.29 7.66
N ALA A 35 2.74 2.19 7.29
CA ALA A 35 2.25 0.84 7.51
C ALA A 35 2.03 0.49 8.99
N ILE A 36 2.71 1.19 9.92
CA ILE A 36 2.48 1.04 11.36
C ILE A 36 1.05 1.39 11.76
N VAL A 37 0.48 2.40 11.08
CA VAL A 37 -0.85 2.91 11.39
C VAL A 37 -1.90 2.23 10.52
N GLU A 38 -1.64 2.17 9.23
CA GLU A 38 -2.56 1.59 8.24
C GLU A 38 -1.77 1.17 6.98
N ASN A 39 -1.48 -0.14 6.87
CA ASN A 39 -0.68 -0.67 5.77
C ASN A 39 -1.42 -0.59 4.42
N VAL A 40 -2.74 -0.81 4.43
CA VAL A 40 -3.62 -0.61 3.26
C VAL A 40 -4.58 0.52 3.60
N PRO A 41 -4.26 1.79 3.26
CA PRO A 41 -4.91 2.99 3.81
C PRO A 41 -6.29 3.26 3.17
N VAL A 42 -7.21 2.32 3.29
CA VAL A 42 -8.57 2.40 2.75
C VAL A 42 -9.42 3.42 3.49
N SER A 43 -9.23 3.51 4.82
CA SER A 43 -9.98 4.47 5.65
C SER A 43 -9.76 5.90 5.16
N VAL A 44 -8.52 6.26 4.86
CA VAL A 44 -8.15 7.58 4.34
C VAL A 44 -8.78 7.85 2.98
N LEU A 45 -8.83 6.85 2.09
CA LEU A 45 -9.47 6.99 0.78
C LEU A 45 -10.99 7.22 0.93
N ARG A 46 -11.64 6.52 1.86
CA ARG A 46 -13.05 6.74 2.17
C ARG A 46 -13.32 8.15 2.69
N GLU A 47 -12.51 8.63 3.63
CA GLU A 47 -12.57 10.02 4.12
C GLU A 47 -12.36 11.06 3.01
N MET A 48 -11.55 10.75 2.00
CA MET A 48 -11.34 11.57 0.81
C MET A 48 -12.49 11.49 -0.19
N GLY A 49 -13.53 10.67 0.07
CA GLY A 49 -14.72 10.54 -0.75
C GLY A 49 -14.63 9.47 -1.85
N ALA A 50 -13.68 8.54 -1.78
CA ALA A 50 -13.59 7.45 -2.73
C ALA A 50 -14.81 6.52 -2.62
N LYS A 51 -15.52 6.31 -3.72
CA LYS A 51 -16.70 5.43 -3.78
C LYS A 51 -16.29 3.96 -3.92
N VAL A 52 -15.22 3.70 -4.67
CA VAL A 52 -14.64 2.37 -4.86
C VAL A 52 -13.21 2.40 -4.35
N CYS A 53 -12.87 1.49 -3.43
CA CYS A 53 -11.56 1.35 -2.86
C CYS A 53 -10.98 -0.03 -3.19
N VAL A 54 -9.87 -0.04 -3.90
CA VAL A 54 -9.11 -1.25 -4.22
C VAL A 54 -7.82 -1.22 -3.41
N GLY A 55 -7.64 -2.19 -2.53
CA GLY A 55 -6.42 -2.37 -1.76
C GLY A 55 -5.51 -3.43 -2.37
N VAL A 56 -4.20 -3.23 -2.31
CA VAL A 56 -3.20 -4.25 -2.63
C VAL A 56 -2.48 -4.63 -1.35
N ASP A 57 -2.65 -5.87 -0.92
CA ASP A 57 -2.09 -6.40 0.31
C ASP A 57 -1.01 -7.43 -0.01
N LEU A 58 0.24 -7.05 0.19
CA LEU A 58 1.40 -7.91 -0.04
C LEU A 58 1.65 -8.89 1.11
N GLY A 59 0.91 -8.76 2.22
CA GLY A 59 1.17 -9.48 3.45
C GLY A 59 2.44 -9.00 4.16
N SER A 60 2.77 -9.64 5.28
CA SER A 60 3.95 -9.32 6.10
C SER A 60 5.23 -10.05 5.70
N GLY A 61 5.18 -10.88 4.65
CA GLY A 61 6.32 -11.71 4.23
C GLY A 61 6.60 -12.93 5.11
N GLY A 62 5.76 -13.17 6.13
CA GLY A 62 5.91 -14.27 7.09
C GLY A 62 7.01 -14.01 8.13
N TYR A 63 6.94 -14.75 9.24
CA TYR A 63 7.91 -14.66 10.32
C TYR A 63 9.07 -15.63 10.07
N ARG A 64 10.29 -15.13 10.21
CA ARG A 64 11.50 -15.94 10.19
C ARG A 64 12.17 -15.89 11.56
N LYS A 65 12.92 -16.94 11.90
CA LYS A 65 13.76 -16.92 13.09
C LYS A 65 14.79 -15.79 12.94
N PRO A 66 14.78 -14.77 13.83
CA PRO A 66 15.68 -13.64 13.70
C PRO A 66 17.11 -14.07 14.05
N GLU A 67 18.07 -13.63 13.25
CA GLU A 67 19.51 -13.85 13.44
C GLU A 67 20.23 -12.56 13.88
N SER A 68 19.52 -11.43 13.85
CA SER A 68 20.05 -10.13 14.22
C SER A 68 19.00 -9.27 14.95
N LEU A 69 19.45 -8.25 15.68
CA LEU A 69 18.57 -7.29 16.33
C LEU A 69 17.66 -6.57 15.31
N VAL A 70 18.19 -6.27 14.13
CA VAL A 70 17.41 -5.64 13.05
C VAL A 70 16.25 -6.55 12.62
N GLU A 71 16.50 -7.84 12.50
CA GLU A 71 15.45 -8.81 12.14
C GLU A 71 14.40 -8.98 13.26
N VAL A 72 14.79 -8.86 14.53
CA VAL A 72 13.81 -8.81 15.64
C VAL A 72 12.89 -7.60 15.49
N VAL A 73 13.46 -6.42 15.18
CA VAL A 73 12.68 -5.20 14.96
C VAL A 73 11.77 -5.33 13.74
N LEU A 74 12.27 -5.88 12.63
CA LEU A 74 11.48 -6.13 11.42
C LEU A 74 10.33 -7.12 11.67
N ASN A 75 10.57 -8.19 12.41
CA ASN A 75 9.52 -9.13 12.79
C ASN A 75 8.45 -8.46 13.67
N ALA A 76 8.86 -7.66 14.66
CA ALA A 76 7.93 -6.91 15.51
C ALA A 76 7.08 -5.92 14.69
N PHE A 77 7.71 -5.23 13.73
CA PHE A 77 7.05 -4.35 12.78
C PHE A 77 6.04 -5.11 11.92
N SER A 78 6.41 -6.27 11.38
CA SER A 78 5.53 -7.13 10.59
C SER A 78 4.31 -7.60 11.39
N ILE A 79 4.49 -7.96 12.67
CA ILE A 79 3.38 -8.34 13.57
C ILE A 79 2.42 -7.15 13.78
N ALA A 80 2.95 -5.95 13.96
CA ALA A 80 2.14 -4.75 14.12
C ALA A 80 1.32 -4.46 12.85
N ILE A 81 1.95 -4.56 11.68
CA ILE A 81 1.30 -4.38 10.37
C ILE A 81 0.16 -5.39 10.18
N ASP A 82 0.39 -6.67 10.44
CA ASP A 82 -0.65 -7.69 10.27
C ASP A 82 -1.90 -7.39 11.09
N ARG A 83 -1.74 -6.83 12.28
CA ARG A 83 -2.89 -6.41 13.10
C ARG A 83 -3.65 -5.23 12.51
N THR A 84 -2.95 -4.27 11.89
CA THR A 84 -3.61 -3.12 11.25
C THR A 84 -4.39 -3.53 10.00
N ILE A 85 -3.88 -4.49 9.23
CA ILE A 85 -4.54 -4.99 8.02
C ILE A 85 -5.93 -5.56 8.33
N HIS A 86 -6.09 -6.30 9.43
CA HIS A 86 -7.39 -6.88 9.79
C HIS A 86 -8.47 -5.83 10.00
N ASN A 87 -8.13 -4.66 10.53
CA ASN A 87 -9.09 -3.61 10.83
C ASN A 87 -9.52 -2.80 9.60
N THR A 88 -8.69 -2.74 8.56
CA THR A 88 -8.92 -1.90 7.37
C THR A 88 -9.39 -2.68 6.16
N ARG A 89 -9.17 -3.98 6.16
CA ARG A 89 -9.49 -4.90 5.07
C ARG A 89 -10.97 -4.90 4.71
N ASP A 90 -11.83 -4.92 5.72
CA ASP A 90 -13.29 -4.97 5.57
C ASP A 90 -13.87 -3.67 4.99
N GLN A 91 -13.07 -2.62 4.92
CA GLN A 91 -13.45 -1.32 4.34
C GLN A 91 -13.14 -1.22 2.84
N ALA A 92 -12.32 -2.11 2.29
CA ALA A 92 -12.05 -2.17 0.86
C ALA A 92 -13.15 -2.95 0.11
N ASP A 93 -13.51 -2.48 -1.08
CA ASP A 93 -14.44 -3.20 -1.95
C ASP A 93 -13.77 -4.40 -2.63
N VAL A 94 -12.47 -4.27 -2.90
CA VAL A 94 -11.63 -5.34 -3.46
C VAL A 94 -10.27 -5.31 -2.77
N ILE A 95 -9.79 -6.49 -2.35
CA ILE A 95 -8.42 -6.70 -1.92
C ILE A 95 -7.72 -7.64 -2.91
N ILE A 96 -6.65 -7.14 -3.52
CA ILE A 96 -5.76 -7.91 -4.36
C ILE A 96 -4.64 -8.46 -3.50
N ARG A 97 -4.47 -9.79 -3.49
CA ARG A 97 -3.41 -10.48 -2.74
C ARG A 97 -2.57 -11.33 -3.66
N PRO A 98 -1.39 -10.84 -4.08
CA PRO A 98 -0.43 -11.67 -4.77
C PRO A 98 0.06 -12.81 -3.86
N SER A 99 0.30 -13.99 -4.44
CA SER A 99 0.85 -15.14 -3.72
C SER A 99 2.36 -15.00 -3.60
N LEU A 100 2.81 -14.39 -2.51
CA LEU A 100 4.23 -14.09 -2.27
C LEU A 100 4.89 -15.07 -1.29
N ALA A 101 4.22 -16.20 -0.99
CA ALA A 101 4.78 -17.25 -0.14
C ALA A 101 6.09 -17.78 -0.74
N GLY A 102 7.15 -17.77 0.06
CA GLY A 102 8.48 -18.23 -0.37
C GLY A 102 9.41 -17.13 -0.90
N TYR A 103 8.92 -15.91 -1.10
CA TYR A 103 9.76 -14.76 -1.44
C TYR A 103 10.18 -13.97 -0.18
N SER A 104 11.41 -13.45 -0.19
CA SER A 104 11.89 -12.53 0.84
C SER A 104 11.55 -11.09 0.49
N LEU A 105 11.37 -10.24 1.50
CA LEU A 105 11.21 -8.79 1.31
C LEU A 105 12.40 -8.13 0.57
N THR A 106 13.57 -8.76 0.61
CA THR A 106 14.80 -8.29 -0.02
C THR A 106 15.19 -9.09 -1.27
N ASP A 107 14.26 -9.88 -1.83
CA ASP A 107 14.53 -10.79 -2.95
C ASP A 107 14.54 -10.03 -4.28
N SER A 108 15.68 -9.43 -4.62
CA SER A 108 15.88 -8.74 -5.90
C SER A 108 16.07 -9.71 -7.08
N GLY A 109 16.48 -10.95 -6.82
CA GLY A 109 16.73 -11.96 -7.86
C GLY A 109 15.48 -12.50 -8.55
N ASN A 110 14.33 -12.39 -7.89
CA ASN A 110 13.06 -12.89 -8.40
C ASN A 110 12.09 -11.78 -8.88
N SER A 111 12.61 -10.58 -9.19
CA SER A 111 11.79 -9.41 -9.58
C SER A 111 10.80 -9.69 -10.71
N ILE A 112 11.21 -10.45 -11.74
CA ILE A 112 10.34 -10.81 -12.88
C ILE A 112 9.17 -11.71 -12.41
N LYS A 113 9.45 -12.68 -11.53
CA LYS A 113 8.41 -13.57 -11.00
C LYS A 113 7.43 -12.82 -10.09
N LEU A 114 7.95 -11.92 -9.26
CA LEU A 114 7.16 -11.07 -8.40
C LEU A 114 6.25 -10.14 -9.21
N TYR A 115 6.78 -9.55 -10.28
CA TYR A 115 5.99 -8.76 -11.23
C TYR A 115 4.86 -9.59 -11.86
N ALA A 116 5.19 -10.78 -12.38
CA ALA A 116 4.21 -11.66 -13.01
C ALA A 116 3.09 -12.06 -12.04
N GLU A 117 3.42 -12.34 -10.78
CA GLU A 117 2.45 -12.69 -9.75
C GLU A 117 1.53 -11.50 -9.40
N GLY A 118 2.10 -10.30 -9.25
CA GLY A 118 1.32 -9.08 -9.05
C GLY A 118 0.37 -8.80 -10.21
N TYR A 119 0.87 -8.91 -11.46
CA TYR A 119 0.07 -8.73 -12.66
C TYR A 119 -1.07 -9.75 -12.75
N ARG A 120 -0.78 -11.04 -12.53
CA ARG A 120 -1.79 -12.10 -12.53
C ARG A 120 -2.89 -11.85 -11.51
N SER A 121 -2.51 -11.48 -10.28
CA SER A 121 -3.45 -11.18 -9.21
C SER A 121 -4.33 -9.97 -9.53
N GLY A 122 -3.78 -8.95 -10.18
CA GLY A 122 -4.52 -7.80 -10.66
C GLY A 122 -5.54 -8.15 -11.74
N ILE A 123 -5.14 -8.97 -12.73
CA ILE A 123 -6.06 -9.44 -13.80
C ILE A 123 -7.22 -10.26 -13.21
N MET A 124 -6.96 -11.12 -12.23
CA MET A 124 -8.02 -11.91 -11.58
C MET A 124 -9.06 -11.03 -10.85
N ALA A 125 -8.69 -9.86 -10.39
CA ALA A 125 -9.59 -8.93 -9.71
C ALA A 125 -10.32 -7.97 -10.68
N LEU A 126 -9.91 -7.91 -11.95
CA LEU A 126 -10.31 -6.87 -12.90
C LEU A 126 -11.81 -6.82 -13.15
N ASP A 127 -12.46 -7.97 -13.34
CA ASP A 127 -13.90 -8.01 -13.64
C ASP A 127 -14.73 -7.49 -12.46
N LYS A 128 -14.31 -7.84 -11.23
CA LYS A 128 -14.96 -7.31 -10.01
C LYS A 128 -14.77 -5.81 -9.87
N ILE A 129 -13.57 -5.30 -10.19
CA ILE A 129 -13.27 -3.87 -10.15
C ILE A 129 -14.14 -3.14 -11.18
N ARG A 130 -14.24 -3.65 -12.42
CA ARG A 130 -15.09 -3.06 -13.47
C ARG A 130 -16.55 -2.99 -13.05
N GLU A 131 -17.10 -4.09 -12.54
CA GLU A 131 -18.48 -4.14 -12.04
C GLU A 131 -18.75 -3.05 -10.98
N LEU A 132 -17.81 -2.88 -10.02
CA LEU A 132 -17.97 -1.89 -8.95
C LEU A 132 -17.86 -0.46 -9.46
N VAL A 133 -16.95 -0.21 -10.39
CA VAL A 133 -16.78 1.12 -11.01
C VAL A 133 -18.01 1.48 -11.84
N GLU A 134 -18.55 0.55 -12.63
CA GLU A 134 -19.78 0.75 -13.41
C GLU A 134 -20.99 1.04 -12.50
N LYS A 135 -21.13 0.31 -11.40
CA LYS A 135 -22.19 0.56 -10.40
C LYS A 135 -22.04 1.92 -9.70
N ALA A 136 -20.82 2.39 -9.51
CA ALA A 136 -20.56 3.71 -8.92
C ALA A 136 -20.92 4.88 -9.85
N GLY A 137 -21.13 4.61 -11.16
CA GLY A 137 -21.64 5.51 -12.19
C GLY A 137 -20.57 6.32 -12.92
N PRO A 138 -20.86 6.80 -14.13
CA PRO A 138 -19.91 7.44 -15.05
C PRO A 138 -19.25 8.69 -14.48
N SER A 139 -19.90 9.42 -13.59
CA SER A 139 -19.33 10.64 -12.95
C SER A 139 -18.05 10.39 -12.15
N SER A 140 -17.81 9.14 -11.73
CA SER A 140 -16.60 8.79 -10.94
C SER A 140 -15.38 8.55 -11.83
N LEU A 141 -15.60 8.00 -13.04
CA LEU A 141 -14.55 7.79 -14.04
C LEU A 141 -14.11 9.09 -14.70
N GLU A 142 -15.06 9.92 -15.10
CA GLU A 142 -14.75 11.22 -15.72
C GLU A 142 -14.00 12.15 -14.78
N VAL A 143 -14.38 12.20 -13.51
CA VAL A 143 -13.66 12.99 -12.49
C VAL A 143 -12.27 12.43 -12.23
N LEU A 144 -12.07 11.10 -12.26
CA LEU A 144 -10.76 10.47 -12.13
C LEU A 144 -9.88 10.75 -13.36
N GLU A 145 -10.40 10.65 -14.57
CA GLU A 145 -9.66 10.97 -15.78
C GLU A 145 -9.27 12.44 -15.85
N GLN A 146 -10.18 13.36 -15.49
CA GLN A 146 -9.85 14.78 -15.43
C GLN A 146 -8.80 15.09 -14.37
N LYS A 147 -8.91 14.50 -13.17
CA LYS A 147 -7.89 14.63 -12.12
C LYS A 147 -6.55 14.04 -12.52
N PHE A 148 -6.55 12.91 -13.20
CA PHE A 148 -5.33 12.25 -13.67
C PHE A 148 -4.66 13.06 -14.80
N LYS A 149 -5.43 13.59 -15.74
CA LYS A 149 -4.91 14.49 -16.79
C LYS A 149 -4.33 15.77 -16.17
N SER A 150 -5.04 16.40 -15.26
CA SER A 150 -4.53 17.61 -14.59
C SER A 150 -3.28 17.36 -13.74
N TRP A 151 -3.11 16.14 -13.23
CA TRP A 151 -1.91 15.74 -12.49
C TRP A 151 -0.72 15.46 -13.40
N LEU A 152 -0.94 14.93 -14.62
CA LEU A 152 0.11 14.72 -15.62
C LEU A 152 0.60 16.03 -16.27
N GLU A 153 -0.24 17.08 -16.25
CA GLU A 153 0.05 18.40 -16.82
C GLU A 153 0.64 19.37 -15.81
N SER A 154 0.73 19.00 -14.52
CA SER A 154 1.30 19.80 -13.42
C SER A 154 2.72 19.34 -13.03
#